data_207b1c025c006e40d2356453398e4b9f
#
_entry.id   207b1c025c006e40d2356453398e4b9f
#
_cell.length_a   1.000
_cell.length_b   1.000
_cell.length_c   1.000
_cell.angle_alpha   90.00
_cell.angle_beta   90.00
_cell.angle_gamma   90.00
#
_symmetry.space_group_name_H-M   'P 1'
#
loop_
_entity.id
_entity.type
_entity.pdbx_description
1 polymer ?
#
loop_
_entity_poly.entity_id
_entity_poly.type
_entity_poly.pdbx_seq_one_letter_code
_entity_poly.pdbx_strand_id
1 'polypeptide(L)'
;MKRTILKEIANKLKESKTVLLYPHVVLDGDTLGSSIALCVALRKLGKTAHILIEDEIPSYLRFLDLNNDYCTYDQHIIDEPDLSIAIDCSDIKRLPLRREKFLSGKSSINLDHHKTNQLFADINYIDEDASATSEIIFNLVKLMDVKLDSEIAEGIYTAIITDTGNFQYTNTTKTT
;
A
#
# COMPACT_ATOMS: atom_id res chain seq x y z
N MET A 1 -17.01 -11.87 6.00
CA MET A 1 -16.02 -12.28 4.97
C MET A 1 -14.89 -11.26 4.83
N LYS A 2 -15.10 -9.99 4.43
CA LYS A 2 -14.03 -8.96 4.33
C LYS A 2 -13.15 -8.90 5.61
N ARG A 3 -13.74 -8.78 6.80
CA ARG A 3 -13.00 -8.70 8.07
C ARG A 3 -12.11 -9.93 8.38
N THR A 4 -12.49 -11.10 7.90
CA THR A 4 -11.71 -12.34 8.09
C THR A 4 -10.46 -12.32 7.22
N ILE A 5 -10.60 -11.93 5.94
CA ILE A 5 -9.49 -11.80 5.00
C ILE A 5 -8.50 -10.74 5.49
N LEU A 6 -8.99 -9.59 5.95
CA LEU A 6 -8.09 -8.52 6.45
C LEU A 6 -7.29 -8.96 7.69
N LYS A 7 -7.89 -9.78 8.59
CA LYS A 7 -7.17 -10.39 9.72
C LYS A 7 -6.12 -11.40 9.26
N GLU A 8 -6.42 -12.20 8.24
CA GLU A 8 -5.47 -13.14 7.64
C GLU A 8 -4.27 -12.39 7.06
N ILE A 9 -4.52 -11.31 6.32
CA ILE A 9 -3.46 -10.44 5.79
C ILE A 9 -2.62 -9.85 6.93
N ALA A 10 -3.25 -9.32 7.99
CA ALA A 10 -2.52 -8.78 9.14
C ALA A 10 -1.62 -9.83 9.80
N ASN A 11 -2.06 -11.08 9.92
CA ASN A 11 -1.24 -12.17 10.43
C ASN A 11 -0.07 -12.51 9.51
N LYS A 12 -0.30 -12.62 8.19
CA LYS A 12 0.77 -12.82 7.21
C LYS A 12 1.83 -11.71 7.27
N LEU A 13 1.41 -10.45 7.41
CA LEU A 13 2.30 -9.30 7.59
C LEU A 13 3.13 -9.43 8.88
N LYS A 14 2.52 -9.85 9.99
CA LYS A 14 3.23 -10.08 11.25
C LYS A 14 4.26 -11.22 11.16
N GLU A 15 3.97 -12.27 10.42
CA GLU A 15 4.83 -13.45 10.25
C GLU A 15 5.96 -13.22 9.24
N SER A 16 5.79 -12.36 8.24
CA SER A 16 6.79 -12.08 7.21
C SER A 16 8.00 -11.34 7.79
N LYS A 17 9.16 -11.50 7.15
CA LYS A 17 10.40 -10.76 7.47
C LYS A 17 10.69 -9.69 6.44
N THR A 18 10.43 -10.00 5.17
CA THR A 18 10.74 -9.15 4.02
C THR A 18 9.48 -8.86 3.21
N VAL A 19 9.22 -7.58 2.97
CA VAL A 19 8.03 -7.12 2.25
C VAL A 19 8.41 -6.08 1.21
N LEU A 20 7.99 -6.28 -0.04
CA LEU A 20 8.05 -5.25 -1.07
C LEU A 20 6.64 -4.74 -1.38
N LEU A 21 6.50 -3.43 -1.38
CA LEU A 21 5.27 -2.71 -1.69
C LEU A 21 5.35 -2.16 -3.11
N TYR A 22 4.28 -2.27 -3.86
CA TYR A 22 4.20 -1.91 -5.27
C TYR A 22 3.03 -0.95 -5.48
N PRO A 23 3.24 0.37 -5.35
CA PRO A 23 2.26 1.35 -5.81
C PRO A 23 2.10 1.26 -7.33
N HIS A 24 0.96 1.66 -7.87
CA HIS A 24 0.79 1.73 -9.33
C HIS A 24 1.66 2.82 -9.98
N VAL A 25 1.93 2.70 -11.30
CA VAL A 25 2.55 3.78 -12.08
C VAL A 25 1.67 5.02 -12.14
N VAL A 26 2.29 6.18 -12.38
CA VAL A 26 1.64 7.49 -12.25
C VAL A 26 1.21 7.71 -10.80
N LEU A 27 2.22 7.80 -9.92
CA LEU A 27 2.02 7.93 -8.48
C LEU A 27 1.09 9.10 -8.14
N ASP A 28 0.03 8.82 -7.39
CA ASP A 28 -0.86 9.80 -6.79
C ASP A 28 -0.80 9.74 -5.26
N GLY A 29 -1.62 10.54 -4.59
CA GLY A 29 -1.59 10.63 -3.13
C GLY A 29 -2.10 9.38 -2.44
N ASP A 30 -3.07 8.63 -3.02
CA ASP A 30 -3.56 7.41 -2.38
C ASP A 30 -2.55 6.28 -2.51
N THR A 31 -2.08 5.99 -3.71
CA THR A 31 -1.14 4.88 -3.89
C THR A 31 0.18 5.08 -3.14
N LEU A 32 0.74 6.31 -3.14
CA LEU A 32 1.99 6.60 -2.43
C LEU A 32 1.79 6.72 -0.92
N GLY A 33 0.78 7.48 -0.48
CA GLY A 33 0.49 7.68 0.95
C GLY A 33 0.15 6.37 1.65
N SER A 34 -0.67 5.52 1.03
CA SER A 34 -0.99 4.17 1.51
C SER A 34 0.25 3.28 1.60
N SER A 35 1.12 3.34 0.59
CA SER A 35 2.37 2.57 0.58
C SER A 35 3.33 3.02 1.69
N ILE A 36 3.52 4.33 1.88
CA ILE A 36 4.36 4.89 2.95
C ILE A 36 3.82 4.48 4.32
N ALA A 37 2.51 4.68 4.57
CA ALA A 37 1.91 4.33 5.86
C ALA A 37 2.12 2.85 6.21
N LEU A 38 1.93 1.94 5.25
CA LEU A 38 2.16 0.51 5.47
C LEU A 38 3.65 0.18 5.64
N CYS A 39 4.53 0.78 4.84
CA CYS A 39 5.97 0.57 4.94
C CYS A 39 6.51 0.97 6.33
N VAL A 40 6.14 2.17 6.80
CA VAL A 40 6.48 2.66 8.14
C VAL A 40 5.98 1.71 9.22
N ALA A 41 4.70 1.29 9.13
CA ALA A 41 4.12 0.36 10.11
C ALA A 41 4.87 -0.98 10.15
N LEU A 42 5.25 -1.53 9.00
CA LEU A 42 6.02 -2.77 8.90
C LEU A 42 7.43 -2.62 9.50
N ARG A 43 8.12 -1.51 9.21
CA ARG A 43 9.45 -1.23 9.79
C ARG A 43 9.39 -1.08 11.30
N LYS A 44 8.33 -0.48 11.87
CA LYS A 44 8.11 -0.42 13.33
C LYS A 44 7.93 -1.81 13.96
N LEU A 45 7.46 -2.79 13.20
CA LEU A 45 7.42 -4.20 13.60
C LEU A 45 8.75 -4.94 13.38
N GLY A 46 9.82 -4.23 13.00
CA GLY A 46 11.14 -4.82 12.75
C GLY A 46 11.25 -5.57 11.42
N LYS A 47 10.35 -5.31 10.46
CA LYS A 47 10.39 -5.94 9.13
C LYS A 47 11.32 -5.14 8.20
N THR A 48 11.94 -5.83 7.26
CA THR A 48 12.60 -5.19 6.12
C THR A 48 11.54 -4.91 5.06
N ALA A 49 11.15 -3.65 4.94
CA ALA A 49 10.12 -3.21 4.02
C ALA A 49 10.61 -2.05 3.14
N HIS A 50 10.33 -2.14 1.83
CA HIS A 50 10.63 -1.09 0.86
C HIS A 50 9.47 -0.94 -0.13
N ILE A 51 9.38 0.27 -0.68
CA ILE A 51 8.43 0.61 -1.75
C ILE A 51 9.20 0.63 -3.05
N LEU A 52 8.87 -0.28 -3.96
CA LEU A 52 9.51 -0.35 -5.26
C LEU A 52 8.71 0.51 -6.24
N ILE A 53 9.35 1.58 -6.75
CA ILE A 53 8.76 2.52 -7.70
C ILE A 53 9.50 2.47 -9.04
N GLU A 54 8.87 2.95 -10.09
CA GLU A 54 9.48 3.11 -11.41
C GLU A 54 9.32 4.52 -11.98
N ASP A 55 8.38 5.30 -11.45
CA ASP A 55 8.19 6.71 -11.77
C ASP A 55 8.83 7.61 -10.71
N GLU A 56 9.24 8.80 -11.10
CA GLU A 56 9.65 9.82 -10.13
C GLU A 56 8.47 10.22 -9.25
N ILE A 57 8.75 10.43 -7.95
CA ILE A 57 7.75 10.95 -7.03
C ILE A 57 7.39 12.38 -7.45
N PRO A 58 6.11 12.67 -7.71
CA PRO A 58 5.65 14.02 -8.03
C PRO A 58 6.10 15.03 -6.98
N SER A 59 6.48 16.22 -7.40
CA SER A 59 7.07 17.24 -6.50
C SER A 59 6.19 17.56 -5.28
N TYR A 60 4.88 17.54 -5.44
CA TYR A 60 3.91 17.81 -4.38
C TYR A 60 3.72 16.65 -3.39
N LEU A 61 4.26 15.46 -3.68
CA LEU A 61 4.25 14.28 -2.79
C LEU A 61 5.63 13.98 -2.19
N ARG A 62 6.68 14.71 -2.55
CA ARG A 62 8.05 14.42 -2.07
C ARG A 62 8.20 14.53 -0.56
N PHE A 63 7.32 15.28 0.11
CA PHE A 63 7.34 15.39 1.56
C PHE A 63 7.08 14.06 2.28
N LEU A 64 6.41 13.10 1.63
CA LEU A 64 6.16 11.77 2.18
C LEU A 64 7.43 10.90 2.28
N ASP A 65 8.45 11.19 1.47
CA ASP A 65 9.72 10.46 1.45
C ASP A 65 10.91 11.41 1.24
N LEU A 66 11.00 12.45 2.07
CA LEU A 66 12.01 13.52 1.95
C LEU A 66 13.45 13.02 1.95
N ASN A 67 13.73 11.95 2.70
CA ASN A 67 15.07 11.40 2.85
C ASN A 67 15.34 10.25 1.87
N ASN A 68 14.40 9.88 1.01
CA ASN A 68 14.42 8.70 0.15
C ASN A 68 14.66 7.40 0.95
N ASP A 69 14.04 7.30 2.12
CA ASP A 69 14.23 6.17 3.03
C ASP A 69 13.33 4.97 2.70
N TYR A 70 12.18 5.22 2.07
CA TYR A 70 11.14 4.21 1.83
C TYR A 70 11.09 3.73 0.39
N CYS A 71 11.19 4.66 -0.57
CA CYS A 71 11.08 4.36 -1.99
C CYS A 71 12.44 4.03 -2.62
N THR A 72 12.43 3.08 -3.55
CA THR A 72 13.63 2.66 -4.31
C THR A 72 13.27 2.28 -5.73
N TYR A 73 14.22 2.45 -6.65
CA TYR A 73 14.17 1.93 -8.02
C TYR A 73 14.93 0.60 -8.17
N ASP A 74 15.66 0.18 -7.12
CA ASP A 74 16.47 -1.04 -7.14
C ASP A 74 15.59 -2.28 -7.01
N GLN A 75 15.42 -3.00 -8.13
CA GLN A 75 14.66 -4.24 -8.18
C GLN A 75 15.36 -5.42 -7.49
N HIS A 76 16.63 -5.28 -7.13
CA HIS A 76 17.42 -6.33 -6.47
C HIS A 76 17.57 -6.13 -4.96
N ILE A 77 16.93 -5.10 -4.40
CA ILE A 77 17.05 -4.79 -2.97
C ILE A 77 16.62 -5.97 -2.08
N ILE A 78 15.68 -6.79 -2.54
CA ILE A 78 15.25 -8.06 -1.95
C ILE A 78 14.91 -9.00 -3.10
N ASP A 79 15.68 -10.07 -3.32
CA ASP A 79 15.48 -10.93 -4.50
C ASP A 79 14.15 -11.71 -4.45
N GLU A 80 13.86 -12.38 -3.35
CA GLU A 80 12.62 -13.13 -3.12
C GLU A 80 11.96 -12.65 -1.82
N PRO A 81 11.11 -11.60 -1.86
CA PRO A 81 10.44 -11.14 -0.66
C PRO A 81 9.46 -12.20 -0.15
N ASP A 82 9.26 -12.26 1.17
CA ASP A 82 8.21 -13.11 1.74
C ASP A 82 6.83 -12.68 1.25
N LEU A 83 6.63 -11.37 1.08
CA LEU A 83 5.40 -10.80 0.54
C LEU A 83 5.68 -9.72 -0.50
N SER A 84 4.98 -9.81 -1.63
CA SER A 84 4.82 -8.74 -2.62
C SER A 84 3.40 -8.17 -2.49
N ILE A 85 3.27 -6.86 -2.24
CA ILE A 85 1.97 -6.24 -1.99
C ILE A 85 1.72 -5.12 -2.99
N ALA A 86 0.75 -5.32 -3.87
CA ALA A 86 0.25 -4.25 -4.74
C ALA A 86 -0.69 -3.34 -3.95
N ILE A 87 -0.48 -2.04 -4.04
CA ILE A 87 -1.22 -1.01 -3.31
C ILE A 87 -1.96 -0.13 -4.31
N ASP A 88 -3.27 -0.03 -4.14
CA ASP A 88 -4.13 0.83 -4.96
C ASP A 88 -4.01 0.50 -6.46
N CYS A 89 -3.92 -0.77 -6.77
CA CYS A 89 -3.62 -1.27 -8.10
C CYS A 89 -4.74 -2.19 -8.61
N SER A 90 -5.55 -1.70 -9.51
CA SER A 90 -6.70 -2.44 -10.05
C SER A 90 -6.34 -3.47 -11.12
N ASP A 91 -5.19 -3.33 -11.79
CA ASP A 91 -4.71 -4.22 -12.86
C ASP A 91 -3.18 -4.37 -12.75
N ILE A 92 -2.68 -5.59 -12.85
CA ILE A 92 -1.23 -5.89 -12.85
C ILE A 92 -0.46 -5.16 -13.96
N LYS A 93 -1.14 -4.73 -15.03
CA LYS A 93 -0.56 -3.91 -16.10
C LYS A 93 -0.11 -2.53 -15.61
N ARG A 94 -0.58 -2.09 -14.45
CA ARG A 94 -0.10 -0.86 -13.81
C ARG A 94 1.23 -1.04 -13.08
N LEU A 95 1.87 -2.22 -13.20
CA LEU A 95 3.22 -2.54 -12.74
C LEU A 95 4.11 -2.95 -13.93
N PRO A 96 4.25 -2.16 -15.00
CA PRO A 96 4.80 -2.62 -16.27
C PRO A 96 6.23 -3.16 -16.17
N LEU A 97 7.14 -2.46 -15.50
CA LEU A 97 8.53 -2.90 -15.34
C LEU A 97 8.76 -3.76 -14.09
N ARG A 98 7.83 -3.73 -13.13
CA ARG A 98 7.94 -4.42 -11.84
C ARG A 98 7.09 -5.69 -11.75
N ARG A 99 6.35 -6.03 -12.80
CA ARG A 99 5.43 -7.18 -12.80
C ARG A 99 6.13 -8.49 -12.46
N GLU A 100 7.27 -8.77 -13.11
CA GLU A 100 8.02 -10.00 -12.85
C GLU A 100 8.54 -10.03 -11.42
N LYS A 101 9.02 -8.89 -10.93
CA LYS A 101 9.47 -8.75 -9.55
C LYS A 101 8.32 -8.91 -8.54
N PHE A 102 7.15 -8.36 -8.82
CA PHE A 102 5.95 -8.59 -8.01
C PHE A 102 5.60 -10.09 -7.91
N LEU A 103 5.68 -10.79 -9.03
CA LEU A 103 5.37 -12.24 -9.10
C LEU A 103 6.48 -13.13 -8.52
N SER A 104 7.67 -12.60 -8.24
CA SER A 104 8.78 -13.36 -7.63
C SER A 104 8.66 -13.52 -6.12
N GLY A 105 7.77 -12.80 -5.46
CA GLY A 105 7.51 -12.96 -4.03
C GLY A 105 6.92 -14.35 -3.71
N LYS A 106 7.23 -14.88 -2.51
CA LYS A 106 6.69 -16.18 -2.07
C LYS A 106 5.17 -16.19 -1.97
N SER A 107 4.57 -15.03 -1.75
CA SER A 107 3.12 -14.81 -1.81
C SER A 107 2.84 -13.37 -2.21
N SER A 108 1.76 -13.17 -2.95
CA SER A 108 1.32 -11.87 -3.43
C SER A 108 -0.01 -11.44 -2.80
N ILE A 109 -0.13 -10.16 -2.50
CA ILE A 109 -1.34 -9.55 -1.94
C ILE A 109 -1.70 -8.32 -2.78
N ASN A 110 -2.99 -8.10 -3.02
CA ASN A 110 -3.49 -6.85 -3.58
C ASN A 110 -4.44 -6.18 -2.60
N LEU A 111 -4.15 -4.93 -2.24
CA LEU A 111 -4.98 -4.08 -1.39
C LEU A 111 -5.48 -2.92 -2.22
N ASP A 112 -6.79 -2.84 -2.44
CA ASP A 112 -7.36 -1.87 -3.38
C ASP A 112 -8.81 -1.54 -3.02
N HIS A 113 -9.31 -0.40 -3.49
CA HIS A 113 -10.70 0.00 -3.33
C HIS A 113 -11.46 0.12 -4.66
N HIS A 114 -10.78 -0.08 -5.79
CA HIS A 114 -11.39 0.06 -7.11
C HIS A 114 -12.34 -1.08 -7.46
N LYS A 115 -13.58 -0.77 -7.88
CA LYS A 115 -14.58 -1.73 -8.36
C LYS A 115 -14.15 -2.53 -9.59
N THR A 116 -13.20 -1.98 -10.36
CA THR A 116 -12.68 -2.57 -11.60
C THR A 116 -11.52 -3.53 -11.38
N ASN A 117 -11.18 -3.85 -10.12
CA ASN A 117 -10.04 -4.68 -9.79
C ASN A 117 -10.13 -6.08 -10.42
N GLN A 118 -9.01 -6.55 -10.99
CA GLN A 118 -8.92 -7.81 -11.74
C GLN A 118 -8.48 -9.02 -10.88
N LEU A 119 -8.33 -8.86 -9.57
CA LEU A 119 -8.02 -9.94 -8.62
C LEU A 119 -6.78 -10.76 -9.01
N PHE A 120 -5.66 -10.10 -9.32
CA PHE A 120 -4.47 -10.70 -9.93
C PHE A 120 -3.43 -11.27 -8.95
N ALA A 121 -3.63 -11.09 -7.64
CA ALA A 121 -2.74 -11.58 -6.59
C ALA A 121 -3.26 -12.89 -5.98
N ASP A 122 -2.43 -13.59 -5.19
CA ASP A 122 -2.85 -14.79 -4.45
C ASP A 122 -3.95 -14.45 -3.43
N ILE A 123 -3.81 -13.29 -2.77
CA ILE A 123 -4.83 -12.78 -1.86
C ILE A 123 -5.23 -11.37 -2.33
N ASN A 124 -6.53 -11.19 -2.58
CA ASN A 124 -7.06 -9.90 -2.99
C ASN A 124 -8.04 -9.41 -1.93
N TYR A 125 -7.77 -8.22 -1.38
CA TYR A 125 -8.68 -7.52 -0.50
C TYR A 125 -9.12 -6.23 -1.17
N ILE A 126 -10.35 -6.24 -1.65
CA ILE A 126 -10.94 -5.11 -2.36
C ILE A 126 -12.11 -4.58 -1.55
N ASP A 127 -12.01 -3.32 -1.13
CA ASP A 127 -13.07 -2.66 -0.37
C ASP A 127 -13.64 -1.47 -1.14
N GLU A 128 -14.62 -1.77 -1.99
CA GLU A 128 -15.28 -0.79 -2.85
C GLU A 128 -16.05 0.31 -2.09
N ASP A 129 -16.28 0.11 -0.79
CA ASP A 129 -16.94 1.07 0.08
C ASP A 129 -15.95 2.07 0.71
N ALA A 130 -14.64 1.76 0.66
CA ALA A 130 -13.60 2.67 1.13
C ALA A 130 -13.41 3.84 0.17
N SER A 131 -13.24 5.04 0.71
CA SER A 131 -13.01 6.25 -0.09
C SER A 131 -11.61 6.32 -0.68
N ALA A 132 -10.67 5.58 -0.07
CA ALA A 132 -9.27 5.48 -0.47
C ALA A 132 -8.70 4.15 0.03
N THR A 133 -7.66 3.62 -0.62
CA THR A 133 -6.95 2.41 -0.17
C THR A 133 -6.36 2.59 1.23
N SER A 134 -6.03 3.81 1.61
CA SER A 134 -5.51 4.12 2.95
C SER A 134 -6.48 3.81 4.11
N GLU A 135 -7.79 3.77 3.89
CA GLU A 135 -8.73 3.28 4.93
C GLU A 135 -8.48 1.79 5.22
N ILE A 136 -8.15 1.00 4.20
CA ILE A 136 -7.76 -0.40 4.35
C ILE A 136 -6.46 -0.49 5.14
N ILE A 137 -5.47 0.33 4.79
CA ILE A 137 -4.18 0.39 5.47
C ILE A 137 -4.34 0.79 6.94
N PHE A 138 -5.17 1.79 7.24
CA PHE A 138 -5.49 2.18 8.63
C PHE A 138 -6.01 1.00 9.45
N ASN A 139 -6.94 0.23 8.87
CA ASN A 139 -7.49 -0.95 9.54
C ASN A 139 -6.45 -2.06 9.73
N LEU A 140 -5.54 -2.27 8.77
CA LEU A 140 -4.42 -3.21 8.89
C LEU A 140 -3.46 -2.79 9.99
N VAL A 141 -3.06 -1.51 10.06
CA VAL A 141 -2.18 -0.97 11.09
C VAL A 141 -2.75 -1.24 12.48
N LYS A 142 -4.07 -1.01 12.65
CA LYS A 142 -4.77 -1.34 13.92
C LYS A 142 -4.78 -2.84 14.22
N LEU A 143 -5.01 -3.70 13.23
CA LEU A 143 -5.01 -5.17 13.41
C LEU A 143 -3.60 -5.71 13.71
N MET A 144 -2.57 -5.02 13.26
CA MET A 144 -1.18 -5.35 13.57
C MET A 144 -0.73 -4.85 14.96
N ASP A 145 -1.56 -4.09 15.68
CA ASP A 145 -1.26 -3.45 16.95
C ASP A 145 -0.09 -2.44 16.86
N VAL A 146 0.07 -1.80 15.71
CA VAL A 146 1.06 -0.72 15.52
C VAL A 146 0.46 0.60 15.99
N LYS A 147 1.21 1.33 16.79
CA LYS A 147 0.81 2.67 17.24
C LYS A 147 0.82 3.63 16.05
N LEU A 148 -0.30 4.28 15.80
CA LEU A 148 -0.38 5.39 14.87
C LEU A 148 0.42 6.58 15.40
N ASP A 149 1.39 7.03 14.64
CA ASP A 149 2.13 8.27 14.89
C ASP A 149 1.97 9.24 13.71
N SER A 150 2.66 10.37 13.77
CA SER A 150 2.56 11.40 12.75
C SER A 150 2.94 10.92 11.36
N GLU A 151 3.94 10.05 11.24
CA GLU A 151 4.47 9.58 9.97
C GLU A 151 3.47 8.64 9.25
N ILE A 152 2.90 7.68 9.98
CA ILE A 152 1.82 6.83 9.44
C ILE A 152 0.58 7.67 9.14
N ALA A 153 0.23 8.60 10.04
CA ALA A 153 -0.94 9.45 9.88
C ALA A 153 -0.81 10.40 8.68
N GLU A 154 0.38 10.91 8.40
CA GLU A 154 0.63 11.79 7.23
C GLU A 154 0.38 11.04 5.92
N GLY A 155 0.85 9.80 5.79
CA GLY A 155 0.57 8.96 4.63
C GLY A 155 -0.93 8.70 4.45
N ILE A 156 -1.61 8.25 5.51
CA ILE A 156 -3.06 7.97 5.48
C ILE A 156 -3.86 9.24 5.13
N TYR A 157 -3.54 10.35 5.78
CA TYR A 157 -4.24 11.62 5.58
C TYR A 157 -4.06 12.14 4.14
N THR A 158 -2.83 12.09 3.62
CA THR A 158 -2.56 12.50 2.23
C THR A 158 -3.37 11.67 1.24
N ALA A 159 -3.42 10.36 1.43
CA ALA A 159 -4.19 9.46 0.62
C ALA A 159 -5.69 9.80 0.62
N ILE A 160 -6.29 9.92 1.80
CA ILE A 160 -7.72 10.25 1.93
C ILE A 160 -8.03 11.61 1.31
N ILE A 161 -7.22 12.63 1.59
CA ILE A 161 -7.52 14.00 1.12
C ILE A 161 -7.45 14.10 -0.40
N THR A 162 -6.49 13.42 -1.02
CA THR A 162 -6.32 13.46 -2.47
C THR A 162 -7.44 12.69 -3.17
N ASP A 163 -7.77 11.50 -2.71
CA ASP A 163 -8.75 10.64 -3.37
C ASP A 163 -10.21 11.08 -3.13
N THR A 164 -10.47 11.79 -2.04
CA THR A 164 -11.77 12.41 -1.76
C THR A 164 -11.93 13.83 -2.29
N GLY A 165 -10.89 14.38 -2.94
CA GLY A 165 -10.91 15.79 -3.35
C GLY A 165 -11.16 16.72 -2.17
N ASN A 166 -10.44 16.52 -1.06
CA ASN A 166 -10.63 17.26 0.19
C ASN A 166 -12.07 17.10 0.75
N PHE A 167 -12.55 15.85 0.79
CA PHE A 167 -13.89 15.46 1.26
C PHE A 167 -15.07 16.02 0.43
N GLN A 168 -14.81 16.41 -0.83
CA GLN A 168 -15.84 17.00 -1.71
C GLN A 168 -16.43 15.99 -2.69
N TYR A 169 -15.75 14.87 -2.96
CA TYR A 169 -16.21 13.88 -3.92
C TYR A 169 -17.26 12.93 -3.31
N THR A 170 -18.02 12.29 -4.18
CA THR A 170 -19.14 11.41 -3.80
C THR A 170 -18.69 10.10 -3.13
N ASN A 171 -17.40 9.75 -3.22
CA ASN A 171 -16.81 8.62 -2.51
C ASN A 171 -16.57 8.92 -1.02
N THR A 172 -16.67 10.17 -0.58
CA THR A 172 -16.62 10.53 0.85
C THR A 172 -17.82 9.95 1.58
N THR A 173 -17.56 9.18 2.64
CA THR A 173 -18.58 8.51 3.44
C THR A 173 -18.48 8.93 4.91
N LYS A 174 -19.40 8.45 5.74
CA LYS A 174 -19.34 8.67 7.20
C LYS A 174 -18.19 7.93 7.90
N THR A 175 -17.52 7.01 7.20
CA THR A 175 -16.39 6.22 7.70
C THR A 175 -15.04 6.78 7.25
N THR A 176 -15.07 7.68 6.24
CA THR A 176 -13.93 8.49 5.83
C THR A 176 -13.57 9.50 6.93
#